data_00540b300dc731e48cd4e7438858a105
#
_entry.id   00540b300dc731e48cd4e7438858a105
#
_cell.length_a   1.000
_cell.length_b   1.000
_cell.length_c   1.000
_cell.angle_alpha   90.00
_cell.angle_beta   90.00
_cell.angle_gamma   90.00
#
_symmetry.space_group_name_H-M   'P 1'
#
loop_
_entity.id
_entity.type
_entity.pdbx_description
1 polymer ?
#
loop_
_entity_poly.entity_id
_entity_poly.type
_entity_poly.pdbx_seq_one_letter_code
_entity_poly.pdbx_strand_id
1 'polypeptide(L)'
;MARAAAKIRSSLSGGPMQSGHNYKQYFHKLCIPYLPDIPGDYDLAISFNDPHYIVGKKVSAKVRMSWFHTDASQMVFCDAIEKEMWGMSDYVVNVSDACKQAFDAKHGYLTNKSIVVENMLSKNLVQSRSAAFSAEREMPSDGSIRLLSIGRFCAAKNFDNVPDICRRILASGCNVKWYLIGYGGDEALIRQRIQDAGMEERVIILGKKENPYPYIKACSLYVQPS
;
A
#
# COMPACT_ATOMS: atom_id res chain seq x y z
N MET A 1 7.00 6.95 26.55
CA MET A 1 8.41 7.37 26.38
C MET A 1 8.88 7.22 24.94
N ALA A 2 8.84 6.06 24.31
CA ALA A 2 9.32 5.85 22.93
C ALA A 2 8.72 6.81 21.87
N ARG A 3 7.42 7.13 21.94
CA ARG A 3 6.77 8.09 21.02
C ARG A 3 7.32 9.51 21.13
N ALA A 4 7.53 10.01 22.34
CA ALA A 4 8.08 11.34 22.56
C ALA A 4 9.55 11.43 22.10
N ALA A 5 10.37 10.45 22.44
CA ALA A 5 11.74 10.36 21.99
C ALA A 5 11.87 10.24 20.46
N ALA A 6 11.00 9.46 19.82
CA ALA A 6 10.96 9.35 18.35
C ALA A 6 10.59 10.67 17.69
N LYS A 7 9.62 11.41 18.25
CA LYS A 7 9.22 12.73 17.75
C LYS A 7 10.36 13.75 17.86
N ILE A 8 11.05 13.79 18.99
CA ILE A 8 12.19 14.68 19.20
C ILE A 8 13.34 14.34 18.23
N ARG A 9 13.70 13.07 18.11
CA ARG A 9 14.80 12.65 17.21
C ARG A 9 14.49 12.88 15.74
N SER A 10 13.24 12.62 15.30
CA SER A 10 12.83 12.90 13.92
C SER A 10 12.86 14.39 13.58
N SER A 11 12.57 15.26 14.57
CA SER A 11 12.63 16.72 14.39
C SER A 11 14.09 17.23 14.36
N LEU A 12 15.01 16.59 15.06
CA LEU A 12 16.44 16.96 15.10
C LEU A 12 17.21 16.44 13.88
N SER A 13 16.72 15.46 13.16
CA SER A 13 17.39 14.89 11.98
C SER A 13 17.34 15.77 10.71
N GLY A 14 16.80 16.99 10.80
CA GLY A 14 17.02 18.08 9.83
C GLY A 14 16.42 17.87 8.42
N GLY A 15 15.64 16.81 8.19
CA GLY A 15 14.92 16.64 6.94
C GLY A 15 13.57 17.35 6.97
N PRO A 16 13.05 17.83 5.82
CA PRO A 16 11.68 18.26 5.77
C PRO A 16 10.81 17.14 6.31
N MET A 17 9.83 17.47 7.13
CA MET A 17 8.82 16.56 7.71
C MET A 17 7.95 15.94 6.59
N GLN A 18 8.60 15.50 5.52
CA GLN A 18 7.98 14.73 4.46
C GLN A 18 7.78 13.32 4.97
N SER A 19 6.54 13.06 5.26
CA SER A 19 6.00 11.77 5.66
C SER A 19 6.43 11.31 7.05
N GLY A 20 5.50 10.77 7.80
CA GLY A 20 5.76 10.10 9.08
C GLY A 20 6.71 8.89 8.97
N HIS A 21 7.49 8.74 7.88
CA HIS A 21 8.44 7.66 7.68
C HIS A 21 9.63 7.77 8.63
N ASN A 22 10.33 8.91 8.70
CA ASN A 22 11.43 9.12 9.65
C ASN A 22 10.96 8.93 11.10
N TYR A 23 9.77 9.47 11.44
CA TYR A 23 9.18 9.23 12.75
C TYR A 23 8.95 7.74 13.00
N LYS A 24 8.40 6.99 12.04
CA LYS A 24 8.17 5.54 12.15
C LYS A 24 9.46 4.78 12.35
N GLN A 25 10.52 5.09 11.61
CA GLN A 25 11.83 4.46 11.75
C GLN A 25 12.39 4.61 13.19
N TYR A 26 12.40 5.83 13.73
CA TYR A 26 12.81 6.05 15.13
C TYR A 26 11.88 5.37 16.12
N PHE A 27 10.57 5.43 15.90
CA PHE A 27 9.59 4.79 16.78
C PHE A 27 9.78 3.27 16.82
N HIS A 28 9.91 2.63 15.68
CA HIS A 28 10.16 1.18 15.60
C HIS A 28 11.44 0.81 16.37
N LYS A 29 12.55 1.49 16.09
CA LYS A 29 13.82 1.23 16.79
C LYS A 29 13.69 1.38 18.31
N LEU A 30 13.06 2.44 18.78
CA LEU A 30 12.95 2.77 20.20
C LEU A 30 11.91 1.93 20.94
N CYS A 31 10.98 1.29 20.25
CA CYS A 31 10.00 0.39 20.87
C CYS A 31 10.55 -1.02 21.11
N ILE A 32 11.55 -1.47 20.35
CA ILE A 32 12.04 -2.84 20.40
C ILE A 32 12.48 -3.30 21.81
N PRO A 33 13.18 -2.50 22.63
CA PRO A 33 13.56 -2.93 23.97
C PRO A 33 12.39 -3.27 24.91
N TYR A 34 11.20 -2.74 24.59
CA TYR A 34 9.98 -2.94 25.38
C TYR A 34 9.12 -4.11 24.92
N LEU A 35 9.51 -4.78 23.84
CA LEU A 35 8.81 -5.94 23.32
C LEU A 35 9.44 -7.21 23.89
N PRO A 36 8.62 -8.24 24.23
CA PRO A 36 9.15 -9.55 24.61
C PRO A 36 9.88 -10.20 23.43
N ASP A 37 10.78 -11.11 23.74
CA ASP A 37 11.36 -11.99 22.73
C ASP A 37 10.31 -13.02 22.28
N ILE A 38 10.37 -13.41 21.03
CA ILE A 38 9.51 -14.45 20.46
C ILE A 38 10.17 -15.80 20.80
N PRO A 39 9.50 -16.66 21.59
CA PRO A 39 10.09 -17.91 22.03
C PRO A 39 10.26 -18.91 20.89
N GLY A 40 11.30 -19.73 20.95
CA GLY A 40 11.62 -20.78 20.00
C GLY A 40 12.79 -20.43 19.09
N ASP A 41 13.31 -21.47 18.44
CA ASP A 41 14.37 -21.40 17.43
C ASP A 41 13.79 -21.76 16.06
N TYR A 42 14.06 -20.93 15.07
CA TYR A 42 13.47 -21.04 13.75
C TYR A 42 14.55 -21.25 12.68
N ASP A 43 14.25 -22.01 11.65
CA ASP A 43 15.13 -22.11 10.49
C ASP A 43 15.08 -20.84 9.64
N LEU A 44 13.89 -20.23 9.54
CA LEU A 44 13.66 -19.02 8.75
C LEU A 44 12.71 -18.08 9.50
N ALA A 45 13.08 -16.82 9.60
CA ALA A 45 12.22 -15.75 10.06
C ALA A 45 12.01 -14.71 8.96
N ILE A 46 10.75 -14.40 8.67
CA ILE A 46 10.35 -13.48 7.62
C ILE A 46 9.71 -12.24 8.23
N SER A 47 10.26 -11.07 7.93
CA SER A 47 9.62 -9.79 8.17
C SER A 47 8.99 -9.30 6.86
N PHE A 48 7.71 -9.58 6.67
CA PHE A 48 6.99 -9.24 5.45
C PHE A 48 6.67 -7.75 5.33
N ASN A 49 6.65 -7.03 6.45
CA ASN A 49 6.45 -5.57 6.51
C ASN A 49 7.08 -5.01 7.79
N ASP A 50 7.26 -3.68 7.85
CA ASP A 50 7.74 -2.98 9.05
C ASP A 50 6.99 -3.39 10.32
N PRO A 51 7.67 -3.44 11.47
CA PRO A 51 9.07 -3.13 11.74
C PRO A 51 10.00 -4.35 11.60
N HIS A 52 10.95 -4.31 10.70
CA HIS A 52 11.94 -5.38 10.48
C HIS A 52 12.83 -5.66 11.70
N TYR A 53 12.94 -4.71 12.63
CA TYR A 53 13.65 -4.88 13.91
C TYR A 53 13.14 -6.06 14.75
N ILE A 54 11.85 -6.46 14.63
CA ILE A 54 11.30 -7.58 15.39
C ILE A 54 12.03 -8.86 15.00
N VAL A 55 12.10 -9.16 13.71
CA VAL A 55 12.79 -10.35 13.22
C VAL A 55 14.29 -10.28 13.52
N GLY A 56 14.89 -9.10 13.41
CA GLY A 56 16.32 -8.90 13.67
C GLY A 56 16.72 -9.05 15.12
N LYS A 57 15.87 -8.64 16.07
CA LYS A 57 16.25 -8.51 17.49
C LYS A 57 15.42 -9.33 18.48
N LYS A 58 14.28 -9.88 18.05
CA LYS A 58 13.32 -10.56 18.94
C LYS A 58 13.04 -12.00 18.53
N VAL A 59 13.67 -12.49 17.45
CA VAL A 59 13.49 -13.85 16.93
C VAL A 59 14.84 -14.53 16.84
N SER A 60 14.97 -15.74 17.43
CA SER A 60 16.10 -16.64 17.19
C SER A 60 15.83 -17.38 15.87
N ALA A 61 16.64 -17.12 14.83
CA ALA A 61 16.49 -17.76 13.52
C ALA A 61 17.83 -17.94 12.83
N LYS A 62 17.97 -19.03 12.06
CA LYS A 62 19.17 -19.30 11.26
C LYS A 62 19.28 -18.35 10.06
N VAL A 63 18.15 -18.05 9.42
CA VAL A 63 18.05 -17.14 8.27
C VAL A 63 16.97 -16.10 8.54
N ARG A 64 17.26 -14.84 8.21
CA ARG A 64 16.33 -13.72 8.33
C ARG A 64 16.13 -13.06 6.98
N MET A 65 14.86 -12.89 6.59
CA MET A 65 14.46 -12.23 5.35
C MET A 65 13.54 -11.06 5.65
N SER A 66 13.80 -9.91 5.03
CA SER A 66 12.96 -8.72 5.17
C SER A 66 12.47 -8.25 3.81
N TRP A 67 11.13 -8.06 3.66
CA TRP A 67 10.49 -7.62 2.42
C TRP A 67 10.40 -6.10 2.33
N PHE A 68 10.70 -5.57 1.15
CA PHE A 68 10.53 -4.17 0.79
C PHE A 68 9.53 -4.05 -0.36
N HIS A 69 8.38 -3.41 -0.08
CA HIS A 69 7.22 -3.36 -0.97
C HIS A 69 7.03 -2.04 -1.70
N THR A 70 8.00 -1.14 -1.64
CA THR A 70 7.84 0.24 -2.09
C THR A 70 8.97 0.62 -3.06
N ASP A 71 8.71 1.58 -3.94
CA ASP A 71 9.77 2.21 -4.72
C ASP A 71 10.64 3.09 -3.82
N ALA A 72 11.88 2.67 -3.59
CA ALA A 72 12.84 3.38 -2.75
C ALA A 72 13.17 4.79 -3.27
N SER A 73 13.03 5.04 -4.58
CA SER A 73 13.32 6.35 -5.18
C SER A 73 12.43 7.46 -4.61
N GLN A 74 11.21 7.11 -4.20
CA GLN A 74 10.21 8.03 -3.66
C GLN A 74 10.30 8.23 -2.13
N MET A 75 11.26 7.60 -1.47
CA MET A 75 11.36 7.62 -0.02
C MET A 75 12.59 8.39 0.46
N VAL A 76 12.44 9.09 1.58
CA VAL A 76 13.56 9.68 2.33
C VAL A 76 13.84 8.81 3.54
N PHE A 77 15.06 8.36 3.66
CA PHE A 77 15.52 7.47 4.72
C PHE A 77 16.49 8.18 5.68
N CYS A 78 16.51 7.71 6.93
CA CYS A 78 17.61 7.97 7.84
C CYS A 78 18.66 6.86 7.66
N ASP A 79 19.72 7.14 6.92
CA ASP A 79 20.71 6.13 6.49
C ASP A 79 21.29 5.31 7.64
N ALA A 80 21.54 5.93 8.81
CA ALA A 80 22.08 5.23 9.96
C ALA A 80 21.10 4.18 10.51
N ILE A 81 19.79 4.47 10.49
CA ILE A 81 18.72 3.55 10.91
C ILE A 81 18.54 2.44 9.88
N GLU A 82 18.50 2.80 8.60
CA GLU A 82 18.38 1.85 7.49
C GLU A 82 19.54 0.86 7.49
N LYS A 83 20.77 1.36 7.60
CA LYS A 83 21.97 0.51 7.64
C LYS A 83 21.94 -0.49 8.78
N GLU A 84 21.51 -0.08 9.98
CA GLU A 84 21.35 -0.98 11.11
C GLU A 84 20.23 -2.01 10.85
N MET A 85 19.08 -1.54 10.40
CA MET A 85 17.87 -2.36 10.22
C MET A 85 18.08 -3.43 9.16
N TRP A 86 18.49 -3.06 7.96
CA TRP A 86 18.73 -3.99 6.86
C TRP A 86 19.96 -4.89 7.11
N GLY A 87 20.94 -4.39 7.87
CA GLY A 87 22.12 -5.15 8.24
C GLY A 87 21.81 -6.42 9.05
N MET A 88 20.66 -6.48 9.74
CA MET A 88 20.22 -7.64 10.52
C MET A 88 19.62 -8.75 9.66
N SER A 89 19.30 -8.49 8.40
CA SER A 89 18.73 -9.47 7.46
C SER A 89 19.83 -10.14 6.64
N ASP A 90 19.69 -11.44 6.41
CA ASP A 90 20.52 -12.18 5.47
C ASP A 90 20.13 -11.90 4.03
N TYR A 91 18.81 -11.68 3.79
CA TYR A 91 18.27 -11.27 2.49
C TYR A 91 17.28 -10.12 2.64
N VAL A 92 17.36 -9.17 1.71
CA VAL A 92 16.36 -8.13 1.50
C VAL A 92 15.61 -8.43 0.22
N VAL A 93 14.31 -8.70 0.35
CA VAL A 93 13.46 -9.11 -0.76
C VAL A 93 12.72 -7.92 -1.32
N ASN A 94 12.89 -7.68 -2.61
CA ASN A 94 12.15 -6.69 -3.38
C ASN A 94 11.06 -7.39 -4.21
N VAL A 95 9.94 -6.72 -4.42
CA VAL A 95 8.75 -7.32 -5.08
C VAL A 95 8.79 -7.25 -6.61
N SER A 96 9.80 -6.61 -7.19
CA SER A 96 10.05 -6.57 -8.63
C SER A 96 11.48 -6.12 -8.93
N ASP A 97 11.96 -6.33 -10.16
CA ASP A 97 13.27 -5.84 -10.61
C ASP A 97 13.40 -4.32 -10.52
N ALA A 98 12.32 -3.58 -10.86
CA ALA A 98 12.30 -2.12 -10.73
C ALA A 98 12.46 -1.68 -9.27
N CYS A 99 11.77 -2.33 -8.33
CA CYS A 99 11.93 -2.05 -6.90
C CYS A 99 13.34 -2.37 -6.43
N LYS A 100 13.92 -3.50 -6.86
CA LYS A 100 15.30 -3.87 -6.55
C LYS A 100 16.29 -2.83 -7.07
N GLN A 101 16.19 -2.39 -8.31
CA GLN A 101 17.07 -1.38 -8.88
C GLN A 101 17.00 -0.06 -8.09
N ALA A 102 15.79 0.40 -7.74
CA ALA A 102 15.61 1.59 -6.94
C ALA A 102 16.17 1.44 -5.50
N PHE A 103 16.01 0.24 -4.91
CA PHE A 103 16.56 -0.08 -3.60
C PHE A 103 18.08 -0.13 -3.62
N ASP A 104 18.69 -0.84 -4.57
CA ASP A 104 20.15 -0.99 -4.72
C ASP A 104 20.82 0.35 -5.02
N ALA A 105 20.19 1.24 -5.78
CA ALA A 105 20.69 2.58 -6.03
C ALA A 105 20.86 3.43 -4.76
N LYS A 106 20.00 3.21 -3.75
CA LYS A 106 20.09 3.88 -2.44
C LYS A 106 20.91 3.13 -1.42
N HIS A 107 20.91 1.80 -1.49
CA HIS A 107 21.51 0.90 -0.51
C HIS A 107 22.56 -0.01 -1.15
N GLY A 108 23.47 0.56 -1.96
CA GLY A 108 24.48 -0.20 -2.72
C GLY A 108 25.33 -1.17 -1.87
N TYR A 109 25.44 -0.92 -0.57
CA TYR A 109 26.10 -1.81 0.38
C TYR A 109 25.32 -3.11 0.68
N LEU A 110 24.07 -3.24 0.20
CA LEU A 110 23.19 -4.41 0.38
C LEU A 110 22.97 -5.19 -0.91
N THR A 111 23.55 -4.80 -2.03
CA THR A 111 23.28 -5.41 -3.35
C THR A 111 23.53 -6.91 -3.37
N ASN A 112 24.50 -7.39 -2.59
CA ASN A 112 24.79 -8.82 -2.44
C ASN A 112 23.73 -9.62 -1.65
N LYS A 113 22.87 -8.93 -0.90
CA LYS A 113 21.76 -9.50 -0.11
C LYS A 113 20.39 -9.20 -0.73
N SER A 114 20.34 -8.28 -1.68
CA SER A 114 19.13 -7.82 -2.35
C SER A 114 18.71 -8.81 -3.43
N ILE A 115 17.52 -9.38 -3.28
CA ILE A 115 16.95 -10.37 -4.21
C ILE A 115 15.55 -9.95 -4.64
N VAL A 116 15.02 -10.57 -5.70
CA VAL A 116 13.64 -10.37 -6.15
C VAL A 116 12.82 -11.62 -5.83
N VAL A 117 11.69 -11.43 -5.17
CA VAL A 117 10.62 -12.41 -5.03
C VAL A 117 9.31 -11.71 -5.31
N GLU A 118 8.72 -11.97 -6.45
CA GLU A 118 7.48 -11.34 -6.86
C GLU A 118 6.29 -11.74 -5.98
N ASN A 119 5.30 -10.86 -5.87
CA ASN A 119 4.07 -11.18 -5.16
C ASN A 119 3.32 -12.31 -5.88
N MET A 120 3.06 -13.38 -5.17
CA MET A 120 2.34 -14.52 -5.72
C MET A 120 0.85 -14.23 -5.88
N LEU A 121 0.34 -14.45 -7.09
CA LEU A 121 -1.08 -14.35 -7.38
C LEU A 121 -1.58 -15.70 -7.92
N SER A 122 -2.48 -16.36 -7.19
CA SER A 122 -3.07 -17.61 -7.63
C SER A 122 -4.23 -17.36 -8.59
N LYS A 123 -4.10 -17.79 -9.85
CA LYS A 123 -5.18 -17.74 -10.86
C LYS A 123 -6.44 -18.43 -10.36
N ASN A 124 -6.30 -19.62 -9.76
CA ASN A 124 -7.44 -20.39 -9.25
C ASN A 124 -8.17 -19.66 -8.12
N LEU A 125 -7.42 -19.02 -7.22
CA LEU A 125 -8.00 -18.22 -6.14
C LEU A 125 -8.78 -17.02 -6.70
N VAL A 126 -8.20 -16.29 -7.65
CA VAL A 126 -8.86 -15.15 -8.30
C VAL A 126 -10.13 -15.59 -9.00
N GLN A 127 -10.08 -16.69 -9.78
CA GLN A 127 -11.24 -17.23 -10.48
C GLN A 127 -12.35 -17.67 -9.51
N SER A 128 -12.02 -18.45 -8.48
CA SER A 128 -13.01 -18.92 -7.50
C SER A 128 -13.66 -17.76 -6.76
N ARG A 129 -12.85 -16.77 -6.31
CA ARG A 129 -13.36 -15.59 -5.62
C ARG A 129 -14.19 -14.69 -6.53
N SER A 130 -13.86 -14.58 -7.83
CA SER A 130 -14.63 -13.79 -8.79
C SER A 130 -15.99 -14.41 -9.13
N ALA A 131 -16.15 -15.70 -8.89
CA ALA A 131 -17.40 -16.44 -9.10
C ALA A 131 -18.26 -16.56 -7.82
N ALA A 132 -17.80 -16.06 -6.67
CA ALA A 132 -18.45 -16.27 -5.38
C ALA A 132 -19.88 -15.65 -5.29
N PHE A 133 -20.12 -14.55 -5.99
CA PHE A 133 -21.43 -13.90 -6.12
C PHE A 133 -21.49 -13.00 -7.35
N SER A 134 -22.70 -12.53 -7.70
CA SER A 134 -22.88 -11.52 -8.75
C SER A 134 -22.84 -10.11 -8.18
N ALA A 135 -22.05 -9.22 -8.78
CA ALA A 135 -22.02 -7.80 -8.42
C ALA A 135 -23.17 -6.99 -9.05
N GLU A 136 -24.07 -7.62 -9.82
CA GLU A 136 -25.13 -6.97 -10.61
C GLU A 136 -26.07 -6.10 -9.77
N ARG A 137 -26.31 -6.47 -8.53
CA ARG A 137 -27.15 -5.69 -7.61
C ARG A 137 -26.56 -4.30 -7.28
N GLU A 138 -25.24 -4.19 -7.18
CA GLU A 138 -24.54 -2.95 -6.81
C GLU A 138 -23.91 -2.25 -8.03
N MET A 139 -23.66 -3.01 -9.10
CA MET A 139 -23.11 -2.54 -10.37
C MET A 139 -23.96 -3.06 -11.53
N PRO A 140 -25.21 -2.57 -11.71
CA PRO A 140 -26.13 -3.09 -12.71
C PRO A 140 -25.66 -2.87 -14.16
N SER A 141 -26.03 -3.81 -15.03
CA SER A 141 -25.81 -3.73 -16.48
C SER A 141 -26.91 -2.89 -17.15
N ASP A 142 -26.83 -1.57 -16.96
CA ASP A 142 -27.85 -0.60 -17.45
C ASP A 142 -27.44 0.09 -18.77
N GLY A 143 -26.51 -0.49 -19.50
CA GLY A 143 -25.99 0.08 -20.74
C GLY A 143 -24.89 1.12 -20.55
N SER A 144 -24.50 1.46 -19.32
CA SER A 144 -23.32 2.29 -19.05
C SER A 144 -22.04 1.47 -19.05
N ILE A 145 -20.92 2.11 -19.44
CA ILE A 145 -19.58 1.56 -19.25
C ILE A 145 -19.26 1.62 -17.75
N ARG A 146 -19.07 0.47 -17.14
CA ARG A 146 -18.78 0.36 -15.69
C ARG A 146 -17.29 0.51 -15.44
N LEU A 147 -16.86 1.68 -14.97
CA LEU A 147 -15.50 1.93 -14.50
C LEU A 147 -15.38 1.52 -13.02
N LEU A 148 -14.25 0.94 -12.63
CA LEU A 148 -14.00 0.51 -11.25
C LEU A 148 -12.63 1.00 -10.79
N SER A 149 -12.58 1.56 -9.57
CA SER A 149 -11.34 1.83 -8.85
C SER A 149 -11.42 1.21 -7.47
N ILE A 150 -10.29 0.62 -7.01
CA ILE A 150 -10.20 -0.01 -5.69
C ILE A 150 -8.98 0.53 -4.98
N GLY A 151 -9.17 1.05 -3.76
CA GLY A 151 -8.04 1.55 -2.99
C GLY A 151 -8.44 2.27 -1.71
N ARG A 152 -7.43 2.63 -0.92
CA ARG A 152 -7.62 3.46 0.25
C ARG A 152 -8.01 4.88 -0.18
N PHE A 153 -9.00 5.47 0.47
CA PHE A 153 -9.39 6.85 0.24
C PHE A 153 -8.38 7.78 0.92
N CYS A 154 -7.39 8.20 0.14
CA CYS A 154 -6.30 9.07 0.54
C CYS A 154 -5.73 9.80 -0.69
N ALA A 155 -5.06 10.93 -0.50
CA ALA A 155 -4.51 11.78 -1.56
C ALA A 155 -3.67 10.99 -2.60
N ALA A 156 -2.88 9.98 -2.16
CA ALA A 156 -2.08 9.15 -3.06
C ALA A 156 -2.91 8.32 -4.06
N LYS A 157 -4.23 8.15 -3.85
CA LYS A 157 -5.13 7.42 -4.76
C LYS A 157 -5.96 8.33 -5.67
N ASN A 158 -5.91 9.64 -5.42
CA ASN A 158 -6.49 10.67 -6.30
C ASN A 158 -7.99 10.48 -6.60
N PHE A 159 -8.75 9.88 -5.66
CA PHE A 159 -10.18 9.60 -5.88
C PHE A 159 -11.06 10.86 -5.75
N ASP A 160 -10.55 11.91 -5.13
CA ASP A 160 -11.19 13.22 -5.05
C ASP A 160 -11.33 13.91 -6.43
N ASN A 161 -10.48 13.56 -7.41
CA ASN A 161 -10.58 14.05 -8.78
C ASN A 161 -11.46 13.17 -9.69
N VAL A 162 -11.90 12.00 -9.26
CA VAL A 162 -12.74 11.09 -10.05
C VAL A 162 -14.04 11.75 -10.54
N PRO A 163 -14.78 12.55 -9.74
CA PRO A 163 -16.02 13.19 -10.19
C PRO A 163 -15.80 14.12 -11.39
N ASP A 164 -14.76 14.95 -11.36
CA ASP A 164 -14.44 15.85 -12.45
C ASP A 164 -13.98 15.11 -13.72
N ILE A 165 -13.21 14.02 -13.56
CA ILE A 165 -12.82 13.16 -14.68
C ILE A 165 -14.05 12.49 -15.27
N CYS A 166 -14.94 11.93 -14.44
CA CYS A 166 -16.19 11.30 -14.89
C CYS A 166 -17.07 12.27 -15.68
N ARG A 167 -17.22 13.50 -15.19
CA ARG A 167 -17.98 14.56 -15.87
C ARG A 167 -17.40 14.88 -17.26
N ARG A 168 -16.07 14.92 -17.41
CA ARG A 168 -15.40 15.15 -18.70
C ARG A 168 -15.63 13.99 -19.67
N ILE A 169 -15.61 12.74 -19.18
CA ILE A 169 -15.90 11.56 -19.99
C ILE A 169 -17.35 11.58 -20.48
N LEU A 170 -18.30 11.91 -19.61
CA LEU A 170 -19.71 12.06 -19.98
C LEU A 170 -19.90 13.18 -21.02
N ALA A 171 -19.22 14.31 -20.87
CA ALA A 171 -19.26 15.42 -21.83
C ALA A 171 -18.68 15.06 -23.21
N SER A 172 -17.81 14.04 -23.31
CA SER A 172 -17.32 13.50 -24.58
C SER A 172 -18.31 12.53 -25.27
N GLY A 173 -19.48 12.31 -24.67
CA GLY A 173 -20.52 11.41 -25.23
C GLY A 173 -20.43 9.96 -24.73
N CYS A 174 -19.48 9.62 -23.87
CA CYS A 174 -19.36 8.27 -23.31
C CYS A 174 -20.28 8.09 -22.09
N ASN A 175 -21.26 7.18 -22.18
CA ASN A 175 -22.15 6.87 -21.06
C ASN A 175 -21.42 5.99 -20.02
N VAL A 176 -20.90 6.59 -18.93
CA VAL A 176 -20.13 5.88 -17.91
C VAL A 176 -20.79 5.98 -16.52
N LYS A 177 -20.57 4.96 -15.70
CA LYS A 177 -20.70 4.97 -14.24
C LYS A 177 -19.39 4.53 -13.62
N TRP A 178 -18.92 5.23 -12.59
CA TRP A 178 -17.66 4.94 -11.92
C TRP A 178 -17.89 4.49 -10.48
N TYR A 179 -17.47 3.28 -10.17
CA TYR A 179 -17.64 2.66 -8.87
C TYR A 179 -16.33 2.70 -8.09
N LEU A 180 -16.40 3.13 -6.84
CA LEU A 180 -15.25 3.24 -5.93
C LEU A 180 -15.40 2.24 -4.78
N ILE A 181 -14.48 1.30 -4.70
CA ILE A 181 -14.38 0.36 -3.57
C ILE A 181 -13.21 0.78 -2.69
N GLY A 182 -13.48 0.96 -1.41
CA GLY A 182 -12.47 1.32 -0.44
C GLY A 182 -13.01 2.04 0.77
N TYR A 183 -12.09 2.57 1.56
CA TYR A 183 -12.36 3.40 2.73
C TYR A 183 -11.11 4.21 3.06
N GLY A 184 -11.23 5.28 3.85
CA GLY A 184 -10.09 6.07 4.28
C GLY A 184 -10.49 7.47 4.76
N GLY A 185 -9.47 8.25 5.15
CA GLY A 185 -9.68 9.59 5.72
C GLY A 185 -10.31 10.59 4.78
N ASP A 186 -10.15 10.40 3.46
CA ASP A 186 -10.62 11.35 2.46
C ASP A 186 -12.06 11.04 1.97
N GLU A 187 -12.77 10.09 2.59
CA GLU A 187 -14.13 9.72 2.14
C GLU A 187 -15.09 10.92 2.13
N ALA A 188 -15.05 11.73 3.18
CA ALA A 188 -15.88 12.92 3.26
C ALA A 188 -15.57 13.94 2.15
N LEU A 189 -14.28 14.13 1.84
CA LEU A 189 -13.84 14.98 0.73
C LEU A 189 -14.34 14.43 -0.61
N ILE A 190 -14.22 13.13 -0.87
CA ILE A 190 -14.67 12.50 -2.11
C ILE A 190 -16.18 12.67 -2.27
N ARG A 191 -16.96 12.43 -1.22
CA ARG A 191 -18.43 12.63 -1.24
C ARG A 191 -18.80 14.09 -1.54
N GLN A 192 -18.09 15.05 -0.94
CA GLN A 192 -18.29 16.47 -1.22
C GLN A 192 -18.00 16.78 -2.69
N ARG A 193 -16.89 16.27 -3.24
CA ARG A 193 -16.54 16.45 -4.66
C ARG A 193 -17.57 15.84 -5.63
N ILE A 194 -18.16 14.71 -5.26
CA ILE A 194 -19.26 14.10 -6.03
C ILE A 194 -20.47 15.04 -6.11
N GLN A 195 -20.87 15.62 -4.97
CA GLN A 195 -21.97 16.58 -4.89
C GLN A 195 -21.67 17.87 -5.67
N ASP A 196 -20.49 18.45 -5.45
CA ASP A 196 -20.07 19.70 -6.11
C ASP A 196 -20.03 19.55 -7.64
N ALA A 197 -19.75 18.35 -8.13
CA ALA A 197 -19.73 18.03 -9.56
C ALA A 197 -21.10 17.61 -10.11
N GLY A 198 -22.12 17.38 -9.28
CA GLY A 198 -23.44 16.83 -9.68
C GLY A 198 -23.32 15.42 -10.21
N MET A 199 -22.48 14.56 -9.60
CA MET A 199 -22.15 13.23 -10.11
C MET A 199 -22.67 12.09 -9.21
N GLU A 200 -23.66 12.34 -8.36
CA GLU A 200 -24.16 11.40 -7.35
C GLU A 200 -24.70 10.09 -7.99
N GLU A 201 -25.27 10.19 -9.18
CA GLU A 201 -25.78 9.02 -9.93
C GLU A 201 -24.72 8.37 -10.83
N ARG A 202 -23.55 8.97 -10.94
CA ARG A 202 -22.49 8.56 -11.86
C ARG A 202 -21.22 8.09 -11.18
N VAL A 203 -20.90 8.61 -9.99
CA VAL A 203 -19.77 8.18 -9.16
C VAL A 203 -20.29 7.59 -7.86
N ILE A 204 -20.23 6.28 -7.73
CA ILE A 204 -20.87 5.51 -6.67
C ILE A 204 -19.81 4.94 -5.73
N ILE A 205 -19.86 5.31 -4.47
CA ILE A 205 -18.99 4.75 -3.42
C ILE A 205 -19.65 3.48 -2.88
N LEU A 206 -19.04 2.32 -3.14
CA LEU A 206 -19.51 1.01 -2.68
C LEU A 206 -19.00 0.66 -1.26
N GLY A 207 -18.09 1.47 -0.70
CA GLY A 207 -17.47 1.22 0.58
C GLY A 207 -16.45 0.08 0.56
N LYS A 208 -16.07 -0.41 1.74
CA LYS A 208 -15.14 -1.53 1.89
C LYS A 208 -15.80 -2.85 1.46
N LYS A 209 -15.11 -3.64 0.65
CA LYS A 209 -15.53 -4.99 0.26
C LYS A 209 -14.46 -6.00 0.66
N GLU A 210 -14.86 -7.09 1.31
CA GLU A 210 -13.95 -8.18 1.67
C GLU A 210 -13.51 -9.01 0.47
N ASN A 211 -14.41 -9.17 -0.49
CA ASN A 211 -14.12 -9.82 -1.76
C ASN A 211 -14.40 -8.87 -2.93
N PRO A 212 -13.39 -8.18 -3.48
CA PRO A 212 -13.57 -7.26 -4.59
C PRO A 212 -13.60 -7.95 -5.97
N TYR A 213 -13.24 -9.22 -6.07
CA TYR A 213 -13.08 -9.90 -7.35
C TYR A 213 -14.35 -9.99 -8.19
N PRO A 214 -15.59 -10.18 -7.65
CA PRO A 214 -16.81 -10.15 -8.44
C PRO A 214 -17.05 -8.78 -9.08
N TYR A 215 -16.68 -7.69 -8.42
CA TYR A 215 -16.78 -6.33 -8.97
C TYR A 215 -15.75 -6.09 -10.09
N ILE A 216 -14.53 -6.62 -9.94
CA ILE A 216 -13.50 -6.59 -10.99
C ILE A 216 -13.98 -7.37 -12.22
N LYS A 217 -14.62 -8.54 -12.01
CA LYS A 217 -15.20 -9.32 -13.10
C LYS A 217 -16.35 -8.60 -13.79
N ALA A 218 -17.15 -7.83 -13.05
CA ALA A 218 -18.32 -7.13 -13.55
C ALA A 218 -17.98 -5.80 -14.23
N CYS A 219 -16.85 -5.17 -13.94
CA CYS A 219 -16.49 -3.89 -14.54
C CYS A 219 -16.10 -4.03 -16.01
N SER A 220 -16.35 -2.98 -16.79
CA SER A 220 -15.91 -2.88 -18.18
C SER A 220 -14.42 -2.49 -18.26
N LEU A 221 -13.98 -1.65 -17.33
CA LEU A 221 -12.61 -1.18 -17.25
C LEU A 221 -12.23 -0.88 -15.80
N TYR A 222 -11.06 -1.38 -15.38
CA TYR A 222 -10.43 -0.99 -14.12
C TYR A 222 -9.56 0.26 -14.34
N VAL A 223 -9.74 1.29 -13.53
CA VAL A 223 -9.03 2.56 -13.64
C VAL A 223 -8.39 2.89 -12.28
N GLN A 224 -7.11 3.21 -12.29
CA GLN A 224 -6.39 3.69 -11.11
C GLN A 224 -5.88 5.10 -11.40
N PRO A 225 -6.50 6.17 -10.83
CA PRO A 225 -6.17 7.56 -11.20
C PRO A 225 -4.92 8.10 -10.50
N SER A 226 -4.22 7.30 -9.70
CA SER A 226 -2.98 7.69 -9.00
C SER A 226 -1.74 7.30 -9.78
#